data_db2890b1dcec1e17471c0bb1bce6b3de
#
_entry.id   db2890b1dcec1e17471c0bb1bce6b3de
#
_cell.length_a   1.000
_cell.length_b   1.000
_cell.length_c   1.000
_cell.angle_alpha   90.00
_cell.angle_beta   90.00
_cell.angle_gamma   90.00
#
_symmetry.space_group_name_H-M   'P 1'
#
loop_
_entity.id
_entity.type
_entity.pdbx_description
1 polymer ?
#
loop_
_entity_poly.entity_id
_entity_poly.type
_entity_poly.pdbx_seq_one_letter_code
_entity_poly.pdbx_strand_id
1 'polypeptide(L)'
;MSSASAREQRTTRGRGVLVVLLLAAAAGASAAPTWVTASGVSALAGQVAVRVPGSAAAPVVPATALVLAAAGAAVALAGRVGRWVVAAVVLSGGAALVTAAAVVLTDPAAPAADAVRSQTVVDHLVGPAVATAAPWFTVAVG
;
A
#
# COMPACT_ATOMS: atom_id res chain seq x y z
N MET A 1 28.10 1.59 -36.26
CA MET A 1 27.81 0.65 -35.17
C MET A 1 27.00 1.26 -34.00
N SER A 2 26.38 2.44 -34.16
CA SER A 2 25.85 3.22 -33.01
C SER A 2 24.33 3.20 -32.82
N SER A 3 23.55 2.79 -33.81
CA SER A 3 22.06 2.89 -33.71
C SER A 3 21.38 1.70 -33.05
N ALA A 4 21.97 0.52 -33.08
CA ALA A 4 21.41 -0.67 -32.45
C ALA A 4 21.51 -0.61 -30.92
N SER A 5 22.65 -0.20 -30.38
CA SER A 5 22.86 -0.06 -28.94
C SER A 5 22.01 1.03 -28.30
N ALA A 6 21.71 2.11 -29.02
CA ALA A 6 20.82 3.18 -28.54
C ALA A 6 19.33 2.73 -28.47
N ARG A 7 18.88 1.86 -29.38
CA ARG A 7 17.54 1.26 -29.35
C ARG A 7 17.40 0.28 -28.20
N GLU A 8 18.38 -0.56 -27.97
CA GLU A 8 18.37 -1.55 -26.89
C GLU A 8 18.37 -0.89 -25.50
N GLN A 9 19.11 0.22 -25.37
CA GLN A 9 19.12 1.01 -24.14
C GLN A 9 17.81 1.76 -23.87
N ARG A 10 17.08 2.17 -24.91
CA ARG A 10 15.75 2.79 -24.76
C ARG A 10 14.68 1.77 -24.35
N THR A 11 14.73 0.56 -24.89
CA THR A 11 13.75 -0.51 -24.54
C THR A 11 13.93 -1.00 -23.11
N THR A 12 15.16 -1.13 -22.61
CA THR A 12 15.43 -1.51 -21.22
C THR A 12 15.01 -0.42 -20.22
N ARG A 13 15.20 0.86 -20.57
CA ARG A 13 14.70 1.97 -19.75
C ARG A 13 13.17 1.99 -19.67
N GLY A 14 12.49 1.85 -20.81
CA GLY A 14 11.03 1.83 -20.86
C GLY A 14 10.42 0.68 -20.05
N ARG A 15 11.03 -0.50 -20.10
CA ARG A 15 10.63 -1.66 -19.29
C ARG A 15 10.78 -1.39 -17.79
N GLY A 16 11.88 -0.80 -17.34
CA GLY A 16 12.09 -0.47 -15.93
C GLY A 16 11.04 0.51 -15.40
N VAL A 17 10.77 1.58 -16.15
CA VAL A 17 9.72 2.55 -15.79
C VAL A 17 8.35 1.88 -15.70
N LEU A 18 8.00 1.06 -16.69
CA LEU A 18 6.72 0.36 -16.73
C LEU A 18 6.55 -0.57 -15.52
N VAL A 19 7.58 -1.33 -15.16
CA VAL A 19 7.54 -2.23 -13.99
C VAL A 19 7.31 -1.45 -12.70
N VAL A 20 8.05 -0.35 -12.47
CA VAL A 20 7.87 0.45 -11.25
C VAL A 20 6.49 1.09 -11.19
N LEU A 21 5.96 1.59 -12.32
CA LEU A 21 4.62 2.14 -12.38
C LEU A 21 3.52 1.09 -12.13
N LEU A 22 3.70 -0.13 -12.66
CA LEU A 22 2.78 -1.24 -12.41
C LEU A 22 2.80 -1.64 -10.92
N LEU A 23 3.98 -1.71 -10.30
CA LEU A 23 4.10 -1.98 -8.86
C LEU A 23 3.46 -0.87 -8.03
N ALA A 24 3.66 0.40 -8.40
CA ALA A 24 3.01 1.52 -7.74
C ALA A 24 1.47 1.46 -7.86
N ALA A 25 0.96 1.13 -9.04
CA ALA A 25 -0.47 0.95 -9.27
C ALA A 25 -1.04 -0.23 -8.47
N ALA A 26 -0.32 -1.37 -8.43
CA ALA A 26 -0.71 -2.53 -7.66
C ALA A 26 -0.71 -2.23 -6.15
N ALA A 27 0.30 -1.53 -5.65
CA ALA A 27 0.37 -1.08 -4.25
C ALA A 27 -0.80 -0.14 -3.91
N GLY A 28 -1.10 0.83 -4.76
CA GLY A 28 -2.26 1.73 -4.59
C GLY A 28 -3.59 0.99 -4.61
N ALA A 29 -3.77 0.07 -5.56
CA ALA A 29 -4.97 -0.74 -5.68
C ALA A 29 -5.18 -1.67 -4.47
N SER A 30 -4.11 -2.17 -3.85
CA SER A 30 -4.20 -3.02 -2.66
C SER A 30 -4.75 -2.31 -1.42
N ALA A 31 -4.72 -0.97 -1.39
CA ALA A 31 -5.27 -0.16 -0.31
C ALA A 31 -6.80 0.03 -0.39
N ALA A 32 -7.43 -0.24 -1.54
CA ALA A 32 -8.86 -0.04 -1.75
C ALA A 32 -9.76 -1.09 -1.06
N PRO A 33 -9.44 -2.40 -1.07
CA PRO A 33 -10.29 -3.41 -0.45
C PRO A 33 -10.33 -3.29 1.08
N THR A 34 -11.35 -3.89 1.69
CA THR A 34 -11.48 -3.97 3.15
C THR A 34 -10.40 -4.89 3.71
N TRP A 35 -9.57 -4.35 4.61
CA TRP A 35 -8.51 -5.10 5.29
C TRP A 35 -8.96 -5.70 6.62
N VAL A 36 -9.83 -4.96 7.33
CA VAL A 36 -10.32 -5.40 8.65
C VAL A 36 -11.83 -5.26 8.70
N THR A 37 -12.48 -6.26 9.29
CA THR A 37 -13.90 -6.23 9.64
C THR A 37 -14.05 -6.34 11.15
N ALA A 38 -14.87 -5.49 11.73
CA ALA A 38 -15.17 -5.49 13.15
C ALA A 38 -16.65 -5.19 13.37
N SER A 39 -17.14 -5.49 14.57
CA SER A 39 -18.49 -5.12 15.00
C SER A 39 -18.41 -4.11 16.13
N GLY A 40 -19.14 -3.02 16.00
CA GLY A 40 -19.35 -2.02 17.03
C GLY A 40 -20.80 -1.92 17.46
N VAL A 41 -21.06 -1.32 18.62
CA VAL A 41 -22.42 -0.99 19.05
C VAL A 41 -22.63 0.51 18.93
N SER A 42 -23.65 0.88 18.17
CA SER A 42 -24.15 2.26 18.11
C SER A 42 -25.34 2.39 19.06
N ALA A 43 -25.38 3.47 19.83
CA ALA A 43 -26.50 3.74 20.75
C ALA A 43 -27.87 3.86 20.05
N LEU A 44 -27.88 4.19 18.75
CA LEU A 44 -29.09 4.40 17.96
C LEU A 44 -29.42 3.23 17.04
N ALA A 45 -28.42 2.49 16.54
CA ALA A 45 -28.59 1.46 15.52
C ALA A 45 -28.28 0.04 16.00
N GLY A 46 -27.94 -0.17 17.29
CA GLY A 46 -27.54 -1.48 17.80
C GLY A 46 -26.19 -1.95 17.26
N GLN A 47 -26.09 -3.22 16.88
CA GLN A 47 -24.86 -3.78 16.32
C GLN A 47 -24.64 -3.27 14.88
N VAL A 48 -23.50 -2.65 14.62
CA VAL A 48 -23.09 -2.14 13.33
C VAL A 48 -21.80 -2.83 12.89
N ALA A 49 -21.80 -3.39 11.67
CA ALA A 49 -20.60 -3.92 11.06
C ALA A 49 -19.74 -2.76 10.53
N VAL A 50 -18.53 -2.63 11.04
CA VAL A 50 -17.54 -1.65 10.60
C VAL A 50 -16.54 -2.32 9.66
N ARG A 51 -16.37 -1.74 8.47
CA ARG A 51 -15.42 -2.20 7.45
C ARG A 51 -14.33 -1.16 7.30
N VAL A 52 -13.08 -1.57 7.51
CA VAL A 52 -11.91 -0.69 7.42
C VAL A 52 -11.18 -0.99 6.12
N PRO A 53 -11.16 -0.05 5.16
CA PRO A 53 -10.35 -0.21 3.96
C PRO A 53 -8.87 -0.11 4.30
N GLY A 54 -8.00 -0.68 3.46
CA GLY A 54 -6.56 -0.67 3.66
C GLY A 54 -5.98 0.74 3.76
N SER A 55 -6.56 1.72 3.06
CA SER A 55 -6.14 3.11 3.13
C SER A 55 -6.36 3.75 4.52
N ALA A 56 -7.37 3.30 5.27
CA ALA A 56 -7.62 3.75 6.62
C ALA A 56 -6.85 2.91 7.65
N ALA A 57 -6.72 1.59 7.41
CA ALA A 57 -5.99 0.68 8.28
C ALA A 57 -4.47 0.95 8.26
N ALA A 58 -3.93 1.33 7.10
CA ALA A 58 -2.51 1.62 6.90
C ALA A 58 -2.33 2.79 5.93
N PRO A 59 -2.43 4.04 6.38
CA PRO A 59 -2.31 5.23 5.51
C PRO A 59 -0.96 5.35 4.80
N VAL A 60 0.06 4.68 5.30
CA VAL A 60 1.39 4.61 4.68
C VAL A 60 1.35 3.91 3.31
N VAL A 61 0.40 3.01 3.06
CA VAL A 61 0.31 2.25 1.81
C VAL A 61 0.02 3.16 0.60
N PRO A 62 -1.03 3.99 0.58
CA PRO A 62 -1.26 4.91 -0.52
C PRO A 62 -0.16 5.97 -0.64
N ALA A 63 0.41 6.44 0.48
CA ALA A 63 1.54 7.37 0.45
C ALA A 63 2.76 6.75 -0.24
N THR A 64 3.11 5.51 0.10
CA THR A 64 4.22 4.78 -0.54
C THR A 64 3.95 4.53 -2.02
N ALA A 65 2.72 4.22 -2.41
CA ALA A 65 2.34 4.06 -3.82
C ALA A 65 2.61 5.34 -4.63
N LEU A 66 2.32 6.52 -4.08
CA LEU A 66 2.63 7.81 -4.73
C LEU A 66 4.13 8.04 -4.84
N VAL A 67 4.91 7.71 -3.82
CA VAL A 67 6.39 7.80 -3.86
C VAL A 67 6.96 6.87 -4.92
N LEU A 68 6.47 5.64 -5.03
CA LEU A 68 6.88 4.69 -6.05
C LEU A 68 6.50 5.17 -7.46
N ALA A 69 5.33 5.78 -7.64
CA ALA A 69 4.93 6.37 -8.92
C ALA A 69 5.86 7.52 -9.32
N ALA A 70 6.18 8.41 -8.39
CA ALA A 70 7.14 9.51 -8.62
C ALA A 70 8.55 8.97 -8.93
N ALA A 71 9.00 7.94 -8.21
CA ALA A 71 10.27 7.27 -8.49
C ALA A 71 10.29 6.66 -9.88
N GLY A 72 9.20 6.02 -10.32
CA GLY A 72 9.04 5.50 -11.68
C GLY A 72 9.18 6.56 -12.76
N ALA A 73 8.57 7.73 -12.56
CA ALA A 73 8.72 8.87 -13.45
C ALA A 73 10.17 9.41 -13.44
N ALA A 74 10.81 9.46 -12.29
CA ALA A 74 12.19 9.92 -12.15
C ALA A 74 13.19 9.01 -12.89
N VAL A 75 12.94 7.70 -12.98
CA VAL A 75 13.79 6.76 -13.74
C VAL A 75 13.93 7.16 -15.20
N ALA A 76 12.87 7.70 -15.80
CA ALA A 76 12.86 8.12 -17.19
C ALA A 76 13.90 9.23 -17.46
N LEU A 77 14.13 10.11 -16.49
CA LEU A 77 15.02 11.27 -16.57
C LEU A 77 16.40 10.98 -15.97
N ALA A 78 16.53 9.96 -15.14
CA ALA A 78 17.72 9.68 -14.37
C ALA A 78 18.86 9.07 -15.21
N GLY A 79 20.07 9.55 -14.98
CA GLY A 79 21.31 8.93 -15.44
C GLY A 79 21.70 7.69 -14.62
N ARG A 80 22.96 7.24 -14.76
CA ARG A 80 23.46 6.04 -14.06
C ARG A 80 23.32 6.14 -12.53
N VAL A 81 23.67 7.29 -11.96
CA VAL A 81 23.58 7.53 -10.50
C VAL A 81 22.12 7.57 -10.05
N GLY A 82 21.25 8.25 -10.79
CA GLY A 82 19.82 8.33 -10.44
C GLY A 82 19.13 6.97 -10.38
N ARG A 83 19.57 5.98 -11.16
CA ARG A 83 19.02 4.61 -11.06
C ARG A 83 19.30 3.93 -9.73
N TRP A 84 20.45 4.16 -9.12
CA TRP A 84 20.77 3.65 -7.80
C TRP A 84 19.90 4.29 -6.72
N VAL A 85 19.67 5.61 -6.84
CA VAL A 85 18.77 6.33 -5.91
C VAL A 85 17.34 5.78 -6.03
N VAL A 86 16.85 5.60 -7.25
CA VAL A 86 15.51 5.03 -7.45
C VAL A 86 15.42 3.59 -6.94
N ALA A 87 16.43 2.76 -7.16
CA ALA A 87 16.47 1.41 -6.61
C ALA A 87 16.39 1.42 -5.07
N ALA A 88 17.11 2.32 -4.41
CA ALA A 88 17.05 2.48 -2.96
C ALA A 88 15.64 2.92 -2.50
N VAL A 89 15.00 3.86 -3.21
CA VAL A 89 13.63 4.31 -2.91
C VAL A 89 12.62 3.18 -3.09
N VAL A 90 12.73 2.39 -4.16
CA VAL A 90 11.84 1.25 -4.41
C VAL A 90 12.00 0.19 -3.32
N LEU A 91 13.22 -0.15 -2.94
CA LEU A 91 13.49 -1.13 -1.87
C LEU A 91 12.97 -0.66 -0.53
N SER A 92 13.20 0.62 -0.16
CA SER A 92 12.68 1.16 1.10
C SER A 92 11.15 1.25 1.10
N GLY A 93 10.54 1.60 -0.03
CA GLY A 93 9.09 1.61 -0.22
C GLY A 93 8.48 0.22 -0.08
N GLY A 94 9.09 -0.79 -0.71
CA GLY A 94 8.68 -2.19 -0.57
C GLY A 94 8.75 -2.67 0.88
N ALA A 95 9.86 -2.39 1.57
CA ALA A 95 9.99 -2.72 2.99
C ALA A 95 8.91 -2.04 3.86
N ALA A 96 8.59 -0.77 3.57
CA ALA A 96 7.52 -0.06 4.28
C ALA A 96 6.14 -0.69 4.03
N LEU A 97 5.84 -1.15 2.82
CA LEU A 97 4.60 -1.85 2.50
C LEU A 97 4.48 -3.17 3.26
N VAL A 98 5.55 -3.97 3.27
CA VAL A 98 5.58 -5.26 3.99
C VAL A 98 5.41 -5.05 5.49
N THR A 99 6.12 -4.07 6.08
CA THR A 99 5.99 -3.79 7.52
C THR A 99 4.60 -3.29 7.88
N ALA A 100 4.01 -2.40 7.08
CA ALA A 100 2.65 -1.90 7.31
C ALA A 100 1.61 -3.03 7.25
N ALA A 101 1.70 -3.91 6.25
CA ALA A 101 0.80 -5.05 6.13
C ALA A 101 1.00 -6.05 7.28
N ALA A 102 2.25 -6.31 7.69
CA ALA A 102 2.56 -7.20 8.80
C ALA A 102 1.98 -6.68 10.13
N VAL A 103 2.07 -5.37 10.40
CA VAL A 103 1.48 -4.76 11.60
C VAL A 103 -0.04 -4.98 11.64
N VAL A 104 -0.74 -4.75 10.53
CA VAL A 104 -2.20 -4.99 10.46
C VAL A 104 -2.55 -6.47 10.61
N LEU A 105 -1.71 -7.37 10.09
CA LEU A 105 -1.94 -8.81 10.22
C LEU A 105 -1.70 -9.32 11.65
N THR A 106 -0.73 -8.73 12.38
CA THR A 106 -0.42 -9.12 13.76
C THR A 106 -1.36 -8.50 14.78
N ASP A 107 -1.82 -7.27 14.53
CA ASP A 107 -2.76 -6.56 15.41
C ASP A 107 -3.87 -5.86 14.60
N PRO A 108 -4.90 -6.59 14.17
CA PRO A 108 -6.04 -6.00 13.46
C PRO A 108 -6.96 -5.17 14.38
N ALA A 109 -6.79 -5.25 15.70
CA ALA A 109 -7.64 -4.56 16.64
C ALA A 109 -7.37 -3.05 16.67
N ALA A 110 -6.12 -2.63 16.53
CA ALA A 110 -5.73 -1.21 16.56
C ALA A 110 -6.45 -0.38 15.46
N PRO A 111 -6.33 -0.69 14.16
CA PRO A 111 -7.03 0.06 13.12
C PRO A 111 -8.56 -0.09 13.20
N ALA A 112 -9.06 -1.21 13.73
CA ALA A 112 -10.49 -1.39 13.95
C ALA A 112 -11.02 -0.47 15.06
N ALA A 113 -10.29 -0.33 16.15
CA ALA A 113 -10.67 0.56 17.26
C ALA A 113 -10.73 2.02 16.82
N ASP A 114 -9.74 2.49 16.07
CA ASP A 114 -9.70 3.85 15.55
C ASP A 114 -10.87 4.12 14.57
N ALA A 115 -11.21 3.16 13.73
CA ALA A 115 -12.35 3.26 12.83
C ALA A 115 -13.68 3.30 13.59
N VAL A 116 -13.83 2.51 14.65
CA VAL A 116 -15.02 2.54 15.50
C VAL A 116 -15.14 3.88 16.21
N ARG A 117 -14.07 4.40 16.78
CA ARG A 117 -14.04 5.75 17.41
C ARG A 117 -14.45 6.85 16.45
N SER A 118 -14.03 6.78 15.18
CA SER A 118 -14.36 7.79 14.18
C SER A 118 -15.81 7.72 13.69
N GLN A 119 -16.44 6.55 13.75
CA GLN A 119 -17.80 6.32 13.24
C GLN A 119 -18.88 6.25 14.35
N THR A 120 -18.46 5.97 15.57
CA THR A 120 -19.37 5.84 16.73
C THR A 120 -18.80 6.62 17.91
N VAL A 121 -19.68 7.21 18.73
CA VAL A 121 -19.30 7.91 19.97
C VAL A 121 -18.89 6.92 21.08
N VAL A 122 -18.87 5.62 20.79
CA VAL A 122 -18.64 4.54 21.78
C VAL A 122 -17.28 3.89 21.56
N ASP A 123 -16.47 3.81 22.60
CA ASP A 123 -15.06 3.37 22.58
C ASP A 123 -14.85 1.84 22.58
N HIS A 124 -15.90 1.02 22.46
CA HIS A 124 -15.75 -0.42 22.65
C HIS A 124 -16.09 -1.24 21.40
N LEU A 125 -15.12 -2.07 21.00
CA LEU A 125 -15.33 -3.16 20.05
C LEU A 125 -16.17 -4.25 20.71
N VAL A 126 -17.22 -4.71 20.03
CA VAL A 126 -18.02 -5.85 20.45
C VAL A 126 -17.70 -7.02 19.51
N GLY A 127 -16.74 -7.83 19.90
CA GLY A 127 -16.30 -8.98 19.14
C GLY A 127 -14.86 -8.85 18.58
N PRO A 128 -14.30 -9.95 18.09
CA PRO A 128 -12.94 -9.97 17.54
C PRO A 128 -12.88 -9.19 16.22
N ALA A 129 -11.84 -8.36 16.07
CA ALA A 129 -11.48 -7.80 14.79
C ALA A 129 -10.77 -8.89 13.95
N VAL A 130 -11.22 -9.08 12.71
CA VAL A 130 -10.68 -10.10 11.82
C VAL A 130 -10.04 -9.44 10.62
N ALA A 131 -8.75 -9.74 10.38
CA ALA A 131 -8.06 -9.35 9.17
C ALA A 131 -8.55 -10.20 7.98
N THR A 132 -8.79 -9.56 6.85
CA THR A 132 -9.14 -10.23 5.60
C THR A 132 -7.89 -10.76 4.88
N ALA A 133 -8.05 -11.39 3.73
CA ALA A 133 -6.92 -11.81 2.90
C ALA A 133 -6.23 -10.63 2.16
N ALA A 134 -6.84 -9.45 2.13
CA ALA A 134 -6.35 -8.30 1.37
C ALA A 134 -4.92 -7.83 1.74
N PRO A 135 -4.49 -7.77 3.01
CA PRO A 135 -3.13 -7.41 3.37
C PRO A 135 -2.04 -8.31 2.75
N TRP A 136 -2.36 -9.59 2.48
CA TRP A 136 -1.41 -10.52 1.85
C TRP A 136 -1.03 -10.12 0.42
N PHE A 137 -1.94 -9.47 -0.32
CA PHE A 137 -1.60 -8.90 -1.63
C PHE A 137 -0.58 -7.77 -1.52
N THR A 138 -0.66 -6.96 -0.45
CA THR A 138 0.30 -5.89 -0.22
C THR A 138 1.69 -6.44 0.11
N VAL A 139 1.76 -7.53 0.88
CA VAL A 139 3.03 -8.24 1.14
C VAL A 139 3.63 -8.81 -0.15
N ALA A 140 2.81 -9.33 -1.05
CA ALA A 140 3.29 -9.89 -2.32
C ALA A 140 3.81 -8.83 -3.31
N VAL A 141 3.36 -7.58 -3.18
CA VAL A 141 3.76 -6.46 -4.05
C VAL A 141 4.99 -5.72 -3.49
N GLY A 142 5.20 -5.69 -2.16
CA GLY A 142 6.34 -5.04 -1.49
C GLY A 142 7.58 -5.90 -1.51
#